data_e3af3e0c50962cc31b212b35147cb035
#
_entry.id   e3af3e0c50962cc31b212b35147cb035
#
_cell.length_a   1.000
_cell.length_b   1.000
_cell.length_c   1.000
_cell.angle_alpha   90.00
_cell.angle_beta   90.00
_cell.angle_gamma   90.00
#
_symmetry.space_group_name_H-M   'P 1'
#
loop_
_entity.id
_entity.type
_entity.pdbx_description
1 polymer ?
#
loop_
_entity_poly.entity_id
_entity_poly.type
_entity_poly.pdbx_seq_one_letter_code
_entity_poly.pdbx_strand_id
1 'polypeptide(L)'
;MARAERAVQRLGGARMHDLALVSRFLLRSEAIASSFIEGIAPNPKNIALAELSESDEPVLGLSEAAQQVARNMTIVRTATQALASVDQLTPGDLEELQIALVQERPDLQGVRIQQNWVGGSSYHPLEAAHVPPPAALLDDLMRDLTDYLSGAAHSPIIQAALAHAQFETIHPFPDGNGRVGRALIHTVLTRRGLTPDAVLPVSLILATRRDEYVAGLTAFRFEGEPDSPEGVAGINRWVTVFADAVGHAAEQALVLERELTQLRNEWQSMLEEGRRRAGRVRAPRRTSAVLMVLEGLPGTPILTPATVVRMHGTSLSGAASALSELAEYGILSTVSIGRGNRAYMSPDVLNLITVRERALASPAFDTAVSPPSWKVPALPPEGR
;
A
#
# COMPACT_ATOMS: atom_id res chain seq x y z
N MET A 1 -22.12 -3.00 5.38
CA MET A 1 -22.14 -2.61 3.96
C MET A 1 -22.43 -1.14 3.76
N ALA A 2 -23.68 -0.62 3.88
CA ALA A 2 -24.02 0.78 3.60
C ALA A 2 -23.19 1.84 4.34
N ARG A 3 -22.65 1.53 5.53
CA ARG A 3 -21.73 2.42 6.25
C ARG A 3 -20.36 2.51 5.54
N ALA A 4 -19.82 1.37 5.11
CA ALA A 4 -18.55 1.32 4.39
C ALA A 4 -18.64 2.03 3.04
N GLU A 5 -19.69 1.77 2.24
CA GLU A 5 -19.92 2.45 0.97
C GLU A 5 -20.03 3.97 1.15
N ARG A 6 -20.80 4.44 2.14
CA ARG A 6 -20.89 5.89 2.45
C ARG A 6 -19.54 6.47 2.88
N ALA A 7 -18.72 5.73 3.61
CA ALA A 7 -17.38 6.19 4.00
C ALA A 7 -16.49 6.39 2.77
N VAL A 8 -16.51 5.44 1.83
CA VAL A 8 -15.75 5.53 0.58
C VAL A 8 -16.29 6.65 -0.32
N GLN A 9 -17.63 6.80 -0.45
CA GLN A 9 -18.23 7.87 -1.26
C GLN A 9 -17.86 9.27 -0.76
N ARG A 10 -17.65 9.46 0.55
CA ARG A 10 -17.15 10.75 1.09
C ARG A 10 -15.77 11.12 0.58
N LEU A 11 -14.90 10.14 0.29
CA LEU A 11 -13.61 10.39 -0.37
C LEU A 11 -13.78 10.93 -1.78
N GLY A 12 -14.71 10.36 -2.57
CA GLY A 12 -15.01 10.85 -3.92
C GLY A 12 -15.60 12.27 -3.98
N GLY A 13 -16.13 12.79 -2.86
CA GLY A 13 -16.58 14.18 -2.72
C GLY A 13 -15.48 15.18 -2.35
N ALA A 14 -14.28 14.72 -1.99
CA ALA A 14 -13.11 15.58 -1.80
C ALA A 14 -12.65 16.16 -3.15
N ARG A 15 -12.02 17.35 -3.15
CA ARG A 15 -11.58 17.98 -4.40
C ARG A 15 -10.61 17.07 -5.13
N MET A 16 -10.89 16.74 -6.39
CA MET A 16 -10.07 15.84 -7.23
C MET A 16 -8.57 16.14 -7.20
N HIS A 17 -8.19 17.42 -7.08
CA HIS A 17 -6.79 17.84 -7.01
C HIS A 17 -6.10 17.36 -5.73
N ASP A 18 -6.79 17.39 -4.60
CA ASP A 18 -6.25 16.97 -3.31
C ASP A 18 -6.13 15.44 -3.24
N LEU A 19 -7.05 14.70 -3.86
CA LEU A 19 -7.01 13.24 -3.94
C LEU A 19 -5.84 12.71 -4.77
N ALA A 20 -5.49 13.35 -5.89
CA ALA A 20 -4.36 12.94 -6.72
C ALA A 20 -3.01 13.04 -5.97
N LEU A 21 -2.87 14.05 -5.09
CA LEU A 21 -1.68 14.25 -4.26
C LEU A 21 -1.56 13.21 -3.15
N VAL A 22 -2.69 12.82 -2.58
CA VAL A 22 -2.76 11.82 -1.51
C VAL A 22 -2.68 10.40 -2.09
N SER A 23 -3.12 10.18 -3.32
CA SER A 23 -3.24 8.86 -3.95
C SER A 23 -1.91 8.08 -3.93
N ARG A 24 -0.78 8.70 -4.27
CA ARG A 24 0.54 8.05 -4.20
C ARG A 24 0.97 7.72 -2.78
N PHE A 25 0.62 8.58 -1.82
CA PHE A 25 0.89 8.31 -0.41
C PHE A 25 0.07 7.13 0.09
N LEU A 26 -1.22 7.07 -0.26
CA LEU A 26 -2.11 5.96 0.07
C LEU A 26 -1.65 4.65 -0.57
N LEU A 27 -1.24 4.70 -1.85
CA LEU A 27 -0.66 3.55 -2.54
C LEU A 27 0.57 3.00 -1.81
N ARG A 28 1.47 3.88 -1.36
CA ARG A 28 2.65 3.47 -0.57
C ARG A 28 2.24 2.84 0.75
N SER A 29 1.34 3.48 1.49
CA SER A 29 0.83 2.96 2.77
C SER A 29 0.21 1.57 2.60
N GLU A 30 -0.58 1.37 1.55
CA GLU A 30 -1.18 0.08 1.21
C GLU A 30 -0.12 -0.99 0.91
N ALA A 31 0.86 -0.69 0.05
CA ALA A 31 1.89 -1.65 -0.35
C ALA A 31 2.83 -2.04 0.82
N ILE A 32 3.16 -1.08 1.68
CA ILE A 32 3.92 -1.33 2.91
C ILE A 32 3.14 -2.27 3.83
N ALA A 33 1.89 -1.94 4.14
CA ALA A 33 1.05 -2.74 5.02
C ALA A 33 0.77 -4.14 4.45
N SER A 34 0.53 -4.25 3.14
CA SER A 34 0.38 -5.53 2.45
C SER A 34 1.63 -6.40 2.59
N SER A 35 2.82 -5.83 2.45
CA SER A 35 4.08 -6.56 2.66
C SER A 35 4.33 -6.89 4.13
N PHE A 36 3.91 -6.00 5.04
CA PHE A 36 4.02 -6.23 6.49
C PHE A 36 3.23 -7.45 6.97
N ILE A 37 2.06 -7.72 6.40
CA ILE A 37 1.26 -8.93 6.68
C ILE A 37 2.08 -10.20 6.40
N GLU A 38 2.93 -10.16 5.36
CA GLU A 38 3.85 -11.25 4.98
C GLU A 38 5.18 -11.25 5.77
N GLY A 39 5.30 -10.40 6.80
CA GLY A 39 6.52 -10.30 7.61
C GLY A 39 7.65 -9.49 6.97
N ILE A 40 7.38 -8.76 5.89
CA ILE A 40 8.36 -7.93 5.17
C ILE A 40 8.21 -6.47 5.64
N ALA A 41 9.07 -6.02 6.54
CA ALA A 41 8.95 -4.73 7.23
C ALA A 41 10.25 -3.90 7.18
N PRO A 42 10.72 -3.46 6.01
CA PRO A 42 11.86 -2.56 5.92
C PRO A 42 11.50 -1.15 6.38
N ASN A 43 12.51 -0.37 6.75
CA ASN A 43 12.31 1.02 7.13
C ASN A 43 11.73 1.84 5.95
N PRO A 44 10.73 2.73 6.15
CA PRO A 44 10.12 3.56 5.10
C PRO A 44 11.11 4.35 4.24
N LYS A 45 12.21 4.84 4.82
CA LYS A 45 13.30 5.47 4.07
C LYS A 45 13.94 4.52 3.06
N ASN A 46 14.19 3.27 3.44
CA ASN A 46 14.80 2.28 2.55
C ASN A 46 13.86 1.89 1.40
N ILE A 47 12.55 1.87 1.67
CA ILE A 47 11.52 1.64 0.64
C ILE A 47 11.55 2.79 -0.38
N ALA A 48 11.55 4.03 0.08
CA ALA A 48 11.60 5.21 -0.81
C ALA A 48 12.90 5.29 -1.61
N LEU A 49 14.03 4.82 -1.06
CA LEU A 49 15.29 4.67 -1.78
C LEU A 49 15.21 3.56 -2.84
N ALA A 50 14.52 2.45 -2.54
CA ALA A 50 14.30 1.39 -3.51
C ALA A 50 13.41 1.86 -4.67
N GLU A 51 12.33 2.62 -4.40
CA GLU A 51 11.50 3.26 -5.43
C GLU A 51 12.33 4.19 -6.34
N LEU A 52 13.23 4.99 -5.75
CA LEU A 52 14.14 5.85 -6.51
C LEU A 52 15.05 5.02 -7.43
N SER A 53 15.57 3.91 -6.91
CA SER A 53 16.47 3.02 -7.67
C SER A 53 15.77 2.34 -8.85
N GLU A 54 14.49 2.01 -8.72
CA GLU A 54 13.69 1.43 -9.81
C GLU A 54 13.37 2.43 -10.91
N SER A 55 13.25 3.72 -10.56
CA SER A 55 12.74 4.74 -11.49
C SER A 55 13.80 5.64 -12.12
N ASP A 56 14.93 5.90 -11.45
CA ASP A 56 15.86 6.96 -11.88
C ASP A 56 17.34 6.58 -11.79
N GLU A 57 17.87 6.40 -10.59
CA GLU A 57 19.31 6.24 -10.38
C GLU A 57 19.62 5.04 -9.46
N PRO A 58 20.61 4.19 -9.80
CA PRO A 58 20.98 3.07 -8.96
C PRO A 58 21.37 3.54 -7.54
N VAL A 59 20.69 3.02 -6.54
CA VAL A 59 21.01 3.22 -5.13
C VAL A 59 21.76 2.01 -4.61
N LEU A 60 22.92 2.24 -3.98
CA LEU A 60 23.74 1.15 -3.44
C LEU A 60 23.27 0.74 -2.04
N GLY A 61 23.42 -0.56 -1.72
CA GLY A 61 23.17 -1.08 -0.38
C GLY A 61 21.70 -1.23 0.00
N LEU A 62 20.81 -1.33 -0.98
CA LEU A 62 19.40 -1.63 -0.74
C LEU A 62 19.22 -3.06 -0.24
N SER A 63 18.37 -3.25 0.78
CA SER A 63 17.97 -4.59 1.22
C SER A 63 16.95 -5.19 0.25
N GLU A 64 16.97 -6.51 0.10
CA GLU A 64 15.98 -7.25 -0.67
C GLU A 64 14.54 -6.94 -0.21
N ALA A 65 14.32 -6.86 1.10
CA ALA A 65 13.03 -6.51 1.68
C ALA A 65 12.51 -5.14 1.19
N ALA A 66 13.37 -4.12 1.09
CA ALA A 66 12.96 -2.80 0.59
C ALA A 66 12.60 -2.83 -0.89
N GLN A 67 13.34 -3.59 -1.69
CA GLN A 67 13.06 -3.79 -3.11
C GLN A 67 11.74 -4.57 -3.32
N GLN A 68 11.47 -5.58 -2.50
CA GLN A 68 10.20 -6.33 -2.54
C GLN A 68 9.00 -5.41 -2.26
N VAL A 69 9.10 -4.50 -1.29
CA VAL A 69 8.01 -3.54 -1.01
C VAL A 69 7.86 -2.54 -2.16
N ALA A 70 8.95 -2.02 -2.73
CA ALA A 70 8.88 -1.13 -3.89
C ALA A 70 8.20 -1.82 -5.09
N ARG A 71 8.54 -3.08 -5.37
CA ARG A 71 7.83 -3.90 -6.37
C ARG A 71 6.35 -4.07 -6.05
N ASN A 72 5.99 -4.33 -4.79
CA ASN A 72 4.59 -4.43 -4.39
C ASN A 72 3.80 -3.14 -4.68
N MET A 73 4.42 -1.96 -4.55
CA MET A 73 3.77 -0.71 -4.98
C MET A 73 3.48 -0.70 -6.49
N THR A 74 4.39 -1.23 -7.30
CA THR A 74 4.19 -1.37 -8.75
C THR A 74 3.04 -2.32 -9.03
N ILE A 75 2.94 -3.44 -8.30
CA ILE A 75 1.85 -4.41 -8.43
C ILE A 75 0.49 -3.76 -8.12
N VAL A 76 0.36 -3.09 -6.97
CA VAL A 76 -0.90 -2.40 -6.60
C VAL A 76 -1.27 -1.35 -7.65
N ARG A 77 -0.30 -0.59 -8.14
CA ARG A 77 -0.53 0.40 -9.22
C ARG A 77 -1.00 -0.26 -10.51
N THR A 78 -0.35 -1.33 -10.95
CA THR A 78 -0.75 -2.09 -12.16
C THR A 78 -2.14 -2.66 -11.99
N ALA A 79 -2.46 -3.25 -10.84
CA ALA A 79 -3.77 -3.77 -10.52
C ALA A 79 -4.88 -2.70 -10.63
N THR A 80 -4.60 -1.47 -10.18
CA THR A 80 -5.58 -0.38 -10.21
C THR A 80 -5.67 0.34 -11.55
N GLN A 81 -4.62 0.37 -12.35
CA GLN A 81 -4.59 1.13 -13.61
C GLN A 81 -4.78 0.24 -14.84
N ALA A 82 -4.03 -0.85 -14.94
CA ALA A 82 -4.08 -1.75 -16.09
C ALA A 82 -5.23 -2.76 -15.96
N LEU A 83 -5.23 -3.58 -14.89
CA LEU A 83 -6.24 -4.64 -14.77
C LEU A 83 -7.66 -4.12 -14.53
N ALA A 84 -7.80 -2.95 -13.91
CA ALA A 84 -9.12 -2.36 -13.74
C ALA A 84 -9.75 -1.89 -15.05
N SER A 85 -8.96 -1.68 -16.10
CA SER A 85 -9.41 -1.15 -17.40
C SER A 85 -9.63 -2.21 -18.49
N VAL A 86 -9.18 -3.46 -18.29
CA VAL A 86 -9.42 -4.53 -19.29
C VAL A 86 -10.87 -5.01 -19.23
N ASP A 87 -11.44 -5.38 -20.38
CA ASP A 87 -12.83 -5.84 -20.43
C ASP A 87 -13.01 -7.16 -19.66
N GLN A 88 -12.13 -8.12 -19.88
CA GLN A 88 -12.16 -9.42 -19.22
C GLN A 88 -10.78 -9.77 -18.67
N LEU A 89 -10.74 -10.15 -17.39
CA LEU A 89 -9.56 -10.65 -16.73
C LEU A 89 -9.33 -12.12 -17.05
N THR A 90 -8.08 -12.51 -17.16
CA THR A 90 -7.65 -13.89 -17.41
C THR A 90 -6.74 -14.40 -16.30
N PRO A 91 -6.57 -15.72 -16.13
CA PRO A 91 -5.56 -16.26 -15.22
C PRO A 91 -4.14 -15.73 -15.50
N GLY A 92 -3.81 -15.49 -16.78
CA GLY A 92 -2.52 -14.93 -17.19
C GLY A 92 -2.26 -13.53 -16.63
N ASP A 93 -3.29 -12.67 -16.54
CA ASP A 93 -3.14 -11.34 -15.94
C ASP A 93 -2.72 -11.40 -14.47
N LEU A 94 -3.25 -12.39 -13.72
CA LEU A 94 -2.90 -12.60 -12.32
C LEU A 94 -1.49 -13.19 -12.19
N GLU A 95 -1.12 -14.07 -13.12
CA GLU A 95 0.23 -14.65 -13.18
C GLU A 95 1.27 -13.58 -13.52
N GLU A 96 1.00 -12.67 -14.45
CA GLU A 96 1.88 -11.54 -14.76
C GLU A 96 2.12 -10.63 -13.56
N LEU A 97 1.08 -10.35 -12.75
CA LEU A 97 1.27 -9.62 -11.49
C LEU A 97 2.21 -10.35 -10.53
N GLN A 98 2.05 -11.65 -10.39
CA GLN A 98 2.89 -12.46 -9.52
C GLN A 98 4.34 -12.51 -10.02
N ILE A 99 4.56 -12.73 -11.32
CA ILE A 99 5.90 -12.74 -11.92
C ILE A 99 6.61 -11.42 -11.69
N ALA A 100 5.92 -10.30 -11.87
CA ALA A 100 6.47 -8.97 -11.61
C ALA A 100 6.85 -8.77 -10.12
N LEU A 101 6.11 -9.39 -9.20
CA LEU A 101 6.39 -9.34 -7.77
C LEU A 101 7.65 -10.11 -7.37
N VAL A 102 7.87 -11.28 -7.97
CA VAL A 102 8.97 -12.21 -7.63
C VAL A 102 10.01 -12.31 -8.76
N GLN A 103 10.20 -11.23 -9.52
CA GLN A 103 11.04 -11.22 -10.73
C GLN A 103 12.47 -11.74 -10.52
N GLU A 104 13.04 -11.59 -9.32
CA GLU A 104 14.39 -12.05 -8.98
C GLU A 104 14.44 -13.53 -8.53
N ARG A 105 13.29 -14.18 -8.45
CA ARG A 105 13.14 -15.58 -8.01
C ARG A 105 12.41 -16.38 -9.09
N PRO A 106 13.07 -16.71 -10.23
CA PRO A 106 12.44 -17.46 -11.33
C PRO A 106 11.88 -18.82 -10.89
N ASP A 107 12.45 -19.40 -9.83
CA ASP A 107 12.02 -20.64 -9.20
C ASP A 107 10.64 -20.55 -8.51
N LEU A 108 10.17 -19.32 -8.24
CA LEU A 108 8.88 -19.05 -7.58
C LEU A 108 7.83 -18.44 -8.55
N GLN A 109 8.18 -18.26 -9.83
CA GLN A 109 7.28 -17.65 -10.81
C GLN A 109 6.23 -18.63 -11.32
N GLY A 110 5.05 -18.06 -11.61
CA GLY A 110 3.96 -18.76 -12.26
C GLY A 110 3.08 -19.59 -11.32
N VAL A 111 2.11 -20.27 -11.92
CA VAL A 111 1.19 -21.15 -11.21
C VAL A 111 1.93 -22.37 -10.67
N ARG A 112 1.71 -22.71 -9.41
CA ARG A 112 2.36 -23.84 -8.76
C ARG A 112 1.95 -25.19 -9.40
N ILE A 113 2.92 -26.05 -9.50
CA ILE A 113 2.73 -27.45 -9.95
C ILE A 113 2.81 -28.43 -8.80
N GLN A 114 3.23 -27.98 -7.63
CA GLN A 114 3.34 -28.75 -6.40
C GLN A 114 2.34 -28.28 -5.36
N GLN A 115 2.01 -29.17 -4.42
CA GLN A 115 1.19 -28.82 -3.27
C GLN A 115 1.96 -27.86 -2.36
N ASN A 116 1.30 -26.79 -1.96
CA ASN A 116 1.76 -25.87 -0.93
C ASN A 116 0.74 -25.84 0.23
N TRP A 117 1.06 -25.11 1.28
CA TRP A 117 0.17 -24.90 2.43
C TRP A 117 0.48 -23.57 3.13
N VAL A 118 -0.46 -23.11 3.94
CA VAL A 118 -0.35 -21.85 4.66
C VAL A 118 -0.22 -22.15 6.17
N GLY A 119 0.82 -21.58 6.78
CA GLY A 119 1.10 -21.75 8.21
C GLY A 119 1.71 -23.10 8.57
N GLY A 120 2.02 -23.28 9.86
CA GLY A 120 2.66 -24.48 10.37
C GLY A 120 4.13 -24.63 9.96
N SER A 121 4.57 -25.88 9.81
CA SER A 121 5.93 -26.23 9.42
C SER A 121 6.18 -25.98 7.93
N SER A 122 7.39 -25.56 7.56
CA SER A 122 7.80 -25.47 6.16
C SER A 122 8.11 -26.84 5.51
N TYR A 123 8.13 -27.91 6.29
CA TYR A 123 8.50 -29.26 5.84
C TYR A 123 7.32 -30.20 5.62
N HIS A 124 6.17 -29.95 6.28
CA HIS A 124 4.99 -30.80 6.19
C HIS A 124 3.71 -30.03 6.55
N PRO A 125 2.55 -30.41 5.97
CA PRO A 125 1.28 -29.70 6.18
C PRO A 125 0.49 -30.10 7.42
N LEU A 126 1.01 -30.96 8.30
CA LEU A 126 0.26 -31.52 9.44
C LEU A 126 -0.29 -30.46 10.41
N GLU A 127 0.40 -29.32 10.52
CA GLU A 127 0.01 -28.18 11.35
C GLU A 127 -0.39 -26.97 10.50
N ALA A 128 -0.65 -27.17 9.21
CA ALA A 128 -1.04 -26.08 8.32
C ALA A 128 -2.40 -25.49 8.72
N ALA A 129 -2.49 -24.18 8.72
CA ALA A 129 -3.77 -23.48 8.90
C ALA A 129 -4.71 -23.67 7.70
N HIS A 130 -4.14 -23.91 6.51
CA HIS A 130 -4.87 -24.19 5.29
C HIS A 130 -4.02 -25.00 4.31
N VAL A 131 -4.63 -26.01 3.70
CA VAL A 131 -4.07 -26.77 2.58
C VAL A 131 -4.91 -26.45 1.35
N PRO A 132 -4.38 -25.69 0.39
CA PRO A 132 -5.10 -25.30 -0.82
C PRO A 132 -5.44 -26.49 -1.73
N PRO A 133 -6.33 -26.30 -2.72
CA PRO A 133 -6.68 -27.34 -3.69
C PRO A 133 -5.45 -27.90 -4.41
N PRO A 134 -5.50 -29.16 -4.89
CA PRO A 134 -4.44 -29.76 -5.70
C PRO A 134 -4.15 -28.95 -6.97
N ALA A 135 -2.89 -28.96 -7.42
CA ALA A 135 -2.46 -28.22 -8.61
C ALA A 135 -3.27 -28.54 -9.88
N ALA A 136 -3.76 -29.76 -10.02
CA ALA A 136 -4.57 -30.17 -11.17
C ALA A 136 -5.93 -29.43 -11.30
N LEU A 137 -6.41 -28.79 -10.23
CA LEU A 137 -7.66 -28.02 -10.25
C LEU A 137 -7.46 -26.51 -10.47
N LEU A 138 -6.23 -26.03 -10.46
CA LEU A 138 -5.96 -24.58 -10.46
C LEU A 138 -6.44 -23.90 -11.72
N ASP A 139 -6.31 -24.50 -12.88
CA ASP A 139 -6.75 -23.92 -14.16
C ASP A 139 -8.24 -23.57 -14.15
N ASP A 140 -9.09 -24.49 -13.69
CA ASP A 140 -10.53 -24.28 -13.66
C ASP A 140 -10.91 -23.28 -12.58
N LEU A 141 -10.31 -23.39 -11.37
CA LEU A 141 -10.55 -22.47 -10.26
C LEU A 141 -10.10 -21.03 -10.56
N MET A 142 -8.99 -20.88 -11.27
CA MET A 142 -8.49 -19.56 -11.67
C MET A 142 -9.36 -18.92 -12.77
N ARG A 143 -9.89 -19.74 -13.71
CA ARG A 143 -10.86 -19.25 -14.70
C ARG A 143 -12.16 -18.79 -14.02
N ASP A 144 -12.74 -19.60 -13.14
CA ASP A 144 -13.94 -19.22 -12.38
C ASP A 144 -13.74 -17.90 -11.63
N LEU A 145 -12.60 -17.76 -10.93
CA LEU A 145 -12.26 -16.54 -10.23
C LEU A 145 -12.14 -15.33 -11.16
N THR A 146 -11.47 -15.47 -12.33
CA THR A 146 -11.29 -14.35 -13.27
C THR A 146 -12.59 -13.99 -13.97
N ASP A 147 -13.46 -14.93 -14.26
CA ASP A 147 -14.82 -14.69 -14.75
C ASP A 147 -15.65 -13.91 -13.71
N TYR A 148 -15.57 -14.31 -12.43
CA TYR A 148 -16.21 -13.58 -11.34
C TYR A 148 -15.67 -12.16 -11.17
N LEU A 149 -14.35 -11.96 -11.25
CA LEU A 149 -13.69 -10.64 -11.20
C LEU A 149 -14.11 -9.73 -12.35
N SER A 150 -14.36 -10.30 -13.52
CA SER A 150 -14.77 -9.58 -14.74
C SER A 150 -16.23 -9.14 -14.70
N GLY A 151 -17.08 -9.87 -13.97
CA GLY A 151 -18.49 -9.64 -13.83
C GLY A 151 -18.87 -8.55 -12.81
N ALA A 152 -20.17 -8.43 -12.56
CA ALA A 152 -20.78 -7.45 -11.65
C ALA A 152 -21.89 -8.07 -10.80
N ALA A 153 -21.73 -9.31 -10.34
CA ALA A 153 -22.77 -10.07 -9.65
C ALA A 153 -23.16 -9.50 -8.28
N HIS A 154 -22.22 -8.84 -7.58
CA HIS A 154 -22.42 -8.29 -6.24
C HIS A 154 -22.06 -6.80 -6.17
N SER A 155 -22.34 -6.14 -5.05
CA SER A 155 -21.83 -4.79 -4.80
C SER A 155 -20.29 -4.80 -4.74
N PRO A 156 -19.61 -3.68 -5.06
CA PRO A 156 -18.15 -3.64 -5.17
C PRO A 156 -17.42 -4.19 -3.95
N ILE A 157 -17.86 -3.85 -2.75
CA ILE A 157 -17.21 -4.31 -1.50
C ILE A 157 -17.44 -5.81 -1.28
N ILE A 158 -18.64 -6.33 -1.54
CA ILE A 158 -18.92 -7.78 -1.43
C ILE A 158 -18.10 -8.53 -2.47
N GLN A 159 -18.05 -8.06 -3.71
CA GLN A 159 -17.29 -8.70 -4.77
C GLN A 159 -15.80 -8.74 -4.44
N ALA A 160 -15.24 -7.63 -3.94
CA ALA A 160 -13.84 -7.58 -3.51
C ALA A 160 -13.56 -8.54 -2.35
N ALA A 161 -14.50 -8.64 -1.38
CA ALA A 161 -14.38 -9.58 -0.26
C ALA A 161 -14.36 -11.04 -0.73
N LEU A 162 -15.32 -11.43 -1.55
CA LEU A 162 -15.44 -12.81 -2.03
C LEU A 162 -14.27 -13.19 -2.94
N ALA A 163 -13.90 -12.31 -3.88
CA ALA A 163 -12.76 -12.53 -4.78
C ALA A 163 -11.45 -12.70 -4.02
N HIS A 164 -11.19 -11.86 -3.00
CA HIS A 164 -10.01 -11.97 -2.18
C HIS A 164 -9.99 -13.28 -1.38
N ALA A 165 -11.08 -13.65 -0.71
CA ALA A 165 -11.14 -14.88 0.05
C ALA A 165 -11.04 -16.14 -0.84
N GLN A 166 -11.65 -16.12 -2.02
CA GLN A 166 -11.53 -17.21 -2.99
C GLN A 166 -10.10 -17.33 -3.48
N PHE A 167 -9.44 -16.23 -3.85
CA PHE A 167 -8.04 -16.24 -4.27
C PHE A 167 -7.11 -16.80 -3.18
N GLU A 168 -7.27 -16.35 -1.93
CA GLU A 168 -6.50 -16.86 -0.78
C GLU A 168 -6.80 -18.35 -0.47
N THR A 169 -7.98 -18.84 -0.84
CA THR A 169 -8.34 -20.25 -0.70
C THR A 169 -7.73 -21.10 -1.80
N ILE A 170 -7.76 -20.63 -3.05
CA ILE A 170 -7.11 -21.28 -4.21
C ILE A 170 -5.59 -21.32 -4.03
N HIS A 171 -5.00 -20.22 -3.57
CA HIS A 171 -3.57 -20.06 -3.29
C HIS A 171 -2.68 -20.55 -4.45
N PRO A 172 -2.83 -19.97 -5.66
CA PRO A 172 -2.36 -20.56 -6.90
C PRO A 172 -0.85 -20.51 -7.13
N PHE A 173 -0.11 -19.68 -6.41
CA PHE A 173 1.30 -19.43 -6.65
C PHE A 173 2.21 -20.06 -5.58
N PRO A 174 3.49 -20.32 -5.90
CA PRO A 174 4.47 -20.77 -4.91
C PRO A 174 4.75 -19.72 -3.84
N ASP A 175 4.76 -18.42 -4.21
CA ASP A 175 4.93 -17.26 -3.32
C ASP A 175 4.15 -16.05 -3.86
N GLY A 176 3.89 -15.07 -2.99
CA GLY A 176 3.26 -13.81 -3.36
C GLY A 176 1.74 -13.80 -3.37
N ASN A 177 1.08 -14.91 -3.01
CA ASN A 177 -0.39 -15.00 -3.02
C ASN A 177 -1.04 -13.87 -2.23
N GLY A 178 -0.67 -13.65 -0.97
CA GLY A 178 -1.27 -12.59 -0.15
C GLY A 178 -1.13 -11.20 -0.76
N ARG A 179 0.02 -10.85 -1.33
CA ARG A 179 0.26 -9.55 -1.97
C ARG A 179 -0.56 -9.37 -3.24
N VAL A 180 -0.62 -10.38 -4.11
CA VAL A 180 -1.47 -10.38 -5.31
C VAL A 180 -2.95 -10.35 -4.92
N GLY A 181 -3.39 -11.20 -3.99
CA GLY A 181 -4.78 -11.24 -3.51
C GLY A 181 -5.25 -9.90 -2.94
N ARG A 182 -4.40 -9.18 -2.20
CA ARG A 182 -4.73 -7.84 -1.73
C ARG A 182 -4.70 -6.79 -2.84
N ALA A 183 -3.85 -6.93 -3.86
CA ALA A 183 -3.90 -6.06 -5.05
C ALA A 183 -5.21 -6.24 -5.82
N LEU A 184 -5.76 -7.45 -5.91
CA LEU A 184 -7.06 -7.72 -6.55
C LEU A 184 -8.23 -7.03 -5.84
N ILE A 185 -8.15 -6.77 -4.53
CA ILE A 185 -9.14 -5.93 -3.84
C ILE A 185 -9.28 -4.58 -4.55
N HIS A 186 -8.15 -3.95 -4.83
CA HIS A 186 -8.12 -2.64 -5.49
C HIS A 186 -8.54 -2.72 -6.95
N THR A 187 -8.19 -3.80 -7.65
CA THR A 187 -8.70 -4.05 -9.01
C THR A 187 -10.22 -4.02 -9.03
N VAL A 188 -10.88 -4.75 -8.14
CA VAL A 188 -12.34 -4.78 -8.07
C VAL A 188 -12.92 -3.42 -7.70
N LEU A 189 -12.41 -2.77 -6.63
CA LEU A 189 -12.94 -1.49 -6.18
C LEU A 189 -12.83 -0.39 -7.25
N THR A 190 -11.70 -0.35 -7.98
CA THR A 190 -11.49 0.60 -9.07
C THR A 190 -12.35 0.26 -10.28
N ARG A 191 -12.35 -0.99 -10.72
CA ARG A 191 -13.13 -1.49 -11.86
C ARG A 191 -14.63 -1.25 -11.71
N ARG A 192 -15.13 -1.38 -10.47
CA ARG A 192 -16.54 -1.14 -10.12
C ARG A 192 -16.84 0.32 -9.79
N GLY A 193 -15.91 1.24 -10.02
CA GLY A 193 -16.09 2.69 -9.88
C GLY A 193 -16.22 3.17 -8.44
N LEU A 194 -15.87 2.37 -7.44
CA LEU A 194 -15.95 2.78 -6.04
C LEU A 194 -14.74 3.64 -5.62
N THR A 195 -13.55 3.33 -6.16
CA THR A 195 -12.30 4.06 -5.90
C THR A 195 -11.53 4.33 -7.20
N PRO A 196 -12.09 5.10 -8.16
CA PRO A 196 -11.48 5.26 -9.48
C PRO A 196 -10.13 5.99 -9.44
N ASP A 197 -9.93 6.89 -8.47
CA ASP A 197 -8.80 7.81 -8.43
C ASP A 197 -7.87 7.61 -7.22
N ALA A 198 -8.18 6.67 -6.32
CA ALA A 198 -7.42 6.47 -5.09
C ALA A 198 -7.38 5.00 -4.66
N VAL A 199 -6.25 4.60 -4.08
CA VAL A 199 -6.10 3.32 -3.38
C VAL A 199 -6.44 3.52 -1.91
N LEU A 200 -7.34 2.71 -1.36
CA LEU A 200 -7.63 2.71 0.07
C LEU A 200 -6.56 1.90 0.83
N PRO A 201 -6.11 2.32 2.01
CA PRO A 201 -5.15 1.55 2.79
C PRO A 201 -5.86 0.39 3.53
N VAL A 202 -6.48 -0.53 2.77
CA VAL A 202 -7.23 -1.67 3.32
C VAL A 202 -6.30 -2.63 4.05
N SER A 203 -5.13 -2.92 3.46
CA SER A 203 -4.12 -3.78 4.08
C SER A 203 -3.61 -3.22 5.40
N LEU A 204 -3.58 -1.90 5.57
CA LEU A 204 -3.19 -1.27 6.83
C LEU A 204 -4.16 -1.66 7.97
N ILE A 205 -5.46 -1.68 7.69
CA ILE A 205 -6.46 -2.10 8.67
C ILE A 205 -6.42 -3.61 8.90
N LEU A 206 -6.27 -4.41 7.83
CA LEU A 206 -6.15 -5.87 7.94
C LEU A 206 -4.90 -6.26 8.74
N ALA A 207 -3.78 -5.55 8.57
CA ALA A 207 -2.55 -5.78 9.33
C ALA A 207 -2.73 -5.50 10.83
N THR A 208 -3.43 -4.41 11.18
CA THR A 208 -3.69 -4.05 12.59
C THR A 208 -4.70 -4.96 13.27
N ARG A 209 -5.57 -5.61 12.50
CA ARG A 209 -6.58 -6.58 12.96
C ARG A 209 -6.30 -7.98 12.41
N ARG A 210 -5.03 -8.37 12.45
CA ARG A 210 -4.56 -9.61 11.81
C ARG A 210 -5.34 -10.85 12.27
N ASP A 211 -5.64 -10.96 13.55
CA ASP A 211 -6.37 -12.12 14.11
C ASP A 211 -7.80 -12.17 13.57
N GLU A 212 -8.49 -11.03 13.47
CA GLU A 212 -9.83 -10.94 12.88
C GLU A 212 -9.80 -11.26 11.38
N TYR A 213 -8.79 -10.79 10.67
CA TYR A 213 -8.56 -11.06 9.25
C TYR A 213 -8.38 -12.55 9.00
N VAL A 214 -7.46 -13.20 9.72
CA VAL A 214 -7.20 -14.63 9.60
C VAL A 214 -8.44 -15.45 10.00
N ALA A 215 -9.10 -15.11 11.11
CA ALA A 215 -10.32 -15.79 11.56
C ALA A 215 -11.48 -15.62 10.55
N GLY A 216 -11.55 -14.49 9.85
CA GLY A 216 -12.53 -14.25 8.77
C GLY A 216 -12.28 -15.14 7.57
N LEU A 217 -11.03 -15.22 7.08
CA LEU A 217 -10.64 -16.12 5.98
C LEU A 217 -10.85 -17.59 6.36
N THR A 218 -10.55 -17.98 7.60
CA THR A 218 -10.79 -19.35 8.08
C THR A 218 -12.27 -19.67 8.09
N ALA A 219 -13.12 -18.74 8.51
CA ALA A 219 -14.58 -18.95 8.50
C ALA A 219 -15.16 -19.05 7.07
N PHE A 220 -14.55 -18.38 6.08
CA PHE A 220 -14.95 -18.48 4.68
C PHE A 220 -14.63 -19.87 4.08
N ARG A 221 -13.66 -20.59 4.63
CA ARG A 221 -13.26 -21.93 4.20
C ARG A 221 -14.10 -23.01 4.91
N PHE A 222 -15.44 -22.85 4.86
CA PHE A 222 -16.39 -23.80 5.44
C PHE A 222 -16.43 -25.10 4.64
N GLU A 223 -16.89 -26.18 5.27
CA GLU A 223 -17.18 -27.47 4.62
C GLU A 223 -18.67 -27.51 4.22
N GLY A 224 -18.97 -28.03 3.04
CA GLY A 224 -20.35 -28.20 2.55
C GLY A 224 -20.79 -27.13 1.56
N GLU A 225 -22.10 -27.04 1.35
CA GLU A 225 -22.69 -26.14 0.34
C GLU A 225 -22.73 -24.69 0.84
N PRO A 226 -22.59 -23.68 -0.08
CA PRO A 226 -22.60 -22.26 0.28
C PRO A 226 -23.91 -21.79 0.93
N ASP A 227 -25.02 -22.43 0.66
CA ASP A 227 -26.34 -22.13 1.22
C ASP A 227 -26.63 -22.89 2.52
N SER A 228 -25.70 -23.74 2.98
CA SER A 228 -25.81 -24.35 4.31
C SER A 228 -25.73 -23.30 5.43
N PRO A 229 -26.27 -23.55 6.62
CA PRO A 229 -26.14 -22.63 7.76
C PRO A 229 -24.68 -22.25 8.05
N GLU A 230 -23.77 -23.19 7.96
CA GLU A 230 -22.33 -23.01 8.17
C GLU A 230 -21.72 -22.15 7.07
N GLY A 231 -22.07 -22.40 5.79
CA GLY A 231 -21.63 -21.63 4.63
C GLY A 231 -22.10 -20.17 4.73
N VAL A 232 -23.37 -19.95 4.97
CA VAL A 232 -23.96 -18.62 5.16
C VAL A 232 -23.29 -17.88 6.33
N ALA A 233 -23.08 -18.55 7.46
CA ALA A 233 -22.41 -17.94 8.62
C ALA A 233 -20.95 -17.57 8.32
N GLY A 234 -20.20 -18.45 7.66
CA GLY A 234 -18.80 -18.23 7.28
C GLY A 234 -18.63 -17.08 6.31
N ILE A 235 -19.43 -17.06 5.24
CA ILE A 235 -19.44 -15.97 4.25
C ILE A 235 -19.79 -14.63 4.91
N ASN A 236 -20.86 -14.59 5.72
CA ASN A 236 -21.29 -13.38 6.39
C ASN A 236 -20.24 -12.85 7.37
N ARG A 237 -19.57 -13.73 8.11
CA ARG A 237 -18.47 -13.35 9.01
C ARG A 237 -17.34 -12.68 8.23
N TRP A 238 -16.89 -13.30 7.15
CA TRP A 238 -15.81 -12.74 6.32
C TRP A 238 -16.21 -11.40 5.71
N VAL A 239 -17.37 -11.33 5.05
CA VAL A 239 -17.86 -10.09 4.41
C VAL A 239 -18.00 -8.96 5.44
N THR A 240 -18.39 -9.26 6.68
CA THR A 240 -18.48 -8.25 7.75
C THR A 240 -17.10 -7.72 8.12
N VAL A 241 -16.14 -8.60 8.41
CA VAL A 241 -14.75 -8.22 8.73
C VAL A 241 -14.15 -7.36 7.61
N PHE A 242 -14.33 -7.78 6.37
CA PHE A 242 -13.80 -7.07 5.21
C PHE A 242 -14.47 -5.70 5.01
N ALA A 243 -15.79 -5.62 5.11
CA ALA A 243 -16.51 -4.36 4.96
C ALA A 243 -16.15 -3.34 6.06
N ASP A 244 -15.96 -3.81 7.29
CA ASP A 244 -15.48 -2.97 8.38
C ASP A 244 -14.05 -2.47 8.12
N ALA A 245 -13.16 -3.32 7.60
CA ALA A 245 -11.81 -2.91 7.21
C ALA A 245 -11.82 -1.84 6.11
N VAL A 246 -12.64 -2.01 5.06
CA VAL A 246 -12.80 -0.99 3.99
C VAL A 246 -13.34 0.33 4.55
N GLY A 247 -14.35 0.26 5.43
CA GLY A 247 -14.92 1.46 6.08
C GLY A 247 -13.87 2.24 6.90
N HIS A 248 -13.08 1.55 7.71
CA HIS A 248 -12.01 2.17 8.48
C HIS A 248 -10.86 2.68 7.59
N ALA A 249 -10.53 1.95 6.51
CA ALA A 249 -9.54 2.41 5.54
C ALA A 249 -9.93 3.73 4.88
N ALA A 250 -11.22 3.90 4.55
CA ALA A 250 -11.75 5.16 4.03
C ALA A 250 -11.67 6.30 5.06
N GLU A 251 -11.99 6.03 6.33
CA GLU A 251 -11.84 7.00 7.42
C GLU A 251 -10.37 7.40 7.60
N GLN A 252 -9.44 6.45 7.54
CA GLN A 252 -7.99 6.73 7.62
C GLN A 252 -7.48 7.55 6.43
N ALA A 253 -7.97 7.29 5.21
CA ALA A 253 -7.61 8.08 4.04
C ALA A 253 -7.99 9.56 4.19
N LEU A 254 -9.17 9.86 4.77
CA LEU A 254 -9.58 11.23 5.08
C LEU A 254 -8.74 11.90 6.17
N VAL A 255 -8.24 11.12 7.14
CA VAL A 255 -7.32 11.64 8.16
C VAL A 255 -5.98 12.00 7.53
N LEU A 256 -5.44 11.11 6.72
CA LEU A 256 -4.17 11.31 6.00
C LEU A 256 -4.22 12.51 5.05
N GLU A 257 -5.33 12.69 4.33
CA GLU A 257 -5.54 13.86 3.47
C GLU A 257 -5.42 15.18 4.26
N ARG A 258 -6.07 15.26 5.43
CA ARG A 258 -5.99 16.46 6.29
C ARG A 258 -4.58 16.71 6.80
N GLU A 259 -3.86 15.68 7.21
CA GLU A 259 -2.48 15.80 7.71
C GLU A 259 -1.51 16.22 6.61
N LEU A 260 -1.65 15.66 5.41
CA LEU A 260 -0.84 16.06 4.26
C LEU A 260 -1.15 17.50 3.85
N THR A 261 -2.40 17.93 3.93
CA THR A 261 -2.79 19.31 3.67
C THR A 261 -2.18 20.26 4.69
N GLN A 262 -2.22 19.91 5.98
CA GLN A 262 -1.56 20.70 7.03
C GLN A 262 -0.05 20.78 6.80
N LEU A 263 0.61 19.67 6.53
CA LEU A 263 2.04 19.60 6.27
C LEU A 263 2.46 20.48 5.07
N ARG A 264 1.67 20.50 4.01
CA ARG A 264 1.91 21.37 2.85
C ARG A 264 1.80 22.85 3.21
N ASN A 265 0.84 23.24 4.05
CA ASN A 265 0.71 24.62 4.53
C ASN A 265 1.92 25.03 5.38
N GLU A 266 2.42 24.12 6.22
CA GLU A 266 3.63 24.33 7.01
C GLU A 266 4.86 24.53 6.10
N TRP A 267 5.05 23.70 5.09
CA TRP A 267 6.14 23.84 4.12
C TRP A 267 6.04 25.15 3.32
N GLN A 268 4.83 25.55 2.93
CA GLN A 268 4.63 26.81 2.25
C GLN A 268 5.05 27.99 3.14
N SER A 269 4.67 27.97 4.42
CA SER A 269 5.08 28.98 5.40
C SER A 269 6.60 28.99 5.61
N MET A 270 7.25 27.82 5.69
CA MET A 270 8.71 27.69 5.78
C MET A 270 9.41 28.26 4.53
N LEU A 271 8.88 27.97 3.34
CA LEU A 271 9.40 28.51 2.08
C LEU A 271 9.30 30.03 2.03
N GLU A 272 8.15 30.59 2.37
CA GLU A 272 7.92 32.05 2.38
C GLU A 272 8.85 32.77 3.35
N GLU A 273 8.99 32.23 4.57
CA GLU A 273 9.88 32.77 5.59
C GLU A 273 11.36 32.65 5.18
N GLY A 274 11.78 31.49 4.67
CA GLY A 274 13.14 31.27 4.18
C GLY A 274 13.51 32.26 3.06
N ARG A 275 12.62 32.44 2.09
CA ARG A 275 12.79 33.39 0.99
C ARG A 275 12.88 34.83 1.49
N ARG A 276 12.05 35.22 2.44
CA ARG A 276 12.08 36.56 3.06
C ARG A 276 13.43 36.81 3.75
N ARG A 277 13.93 35.84 4.52
CA ARG A 277 15.27 35.95 5.17
C ARG A 277 16.40 36.04 4.15
N ALA A 278 16.27 35.36 3.02
CA ALA A 278 17.22 35.41 1.91
C ALA A 278 17.08 36.66 1.03
N GLY A 279 16.22 37.62 1.38
CA GLY A 279 15.95 38.83 0.59
C GLY A 279 15.23 38.59 -0.74
N ARG A 280 14.62 37.44 -0.94
CA ARG A 280 13.87 37.09 -2.15
C ARG A 280 12.42 37.56 -2.03
N VAL A 281 12.17 38.82 -2.33
CA VAL A 281 10.84 39.46 -2.11
C VAL A 281 9.75 38.91 -3.05
N ARG A 282 10.13 38.45 -4.26
CA ARG A 282 9.14 37.97 -5.24
C ARG A 282 8.71 36.55 -4.94
N ALA A 283 7.39 36.32 -4.78
CA ALA A 283 6.81 34.97 -4.66
C ALA A 283 7.18 34.10 -5.87
N PRO A 284 7.41 32.79 -5.67
CA PRO A 284 7.66 31.87 -6.77
C PRO A 284 6.43 31.79 -7.70
N ARG A 285 6.67 31.68 -9.00
CA ARG A 285 5.58 31.48 -9.95
C ARG A 285 4.95 30.10 -9.71
N ARG A 286 3.65 29.95 -9.94
CA ARG A 286 2.92 28.67 -9.78
C ARG A 286 3.58 27.50 -10.53
N THR A 287 4.23 27.78 -11.66
CA THR A 287 4.98 26.83 -12.50
C THR A 287 6.46 26.72 -12.14
N SER A 288 6.89 27.20 -10.98
CA SER A 288 8.28 27.10 -10.56
C SER A 288 8.60 25.70 -10.04
N ALA A 289 9.81 25.20 -10.33
CA ALA A 289 10.26 23.88 -9.88
C ALA A 289 10.10 23.68 -8.36
N VAL A 290 10.31 24.75 -7.56
CA VAL A 290 10.20 24.67 -6.10
C VAL A 290 8.77 24.36 -5.64
N LEU A 291 7.74 24.96 -6.26
CA LEU A 291 6.35 24.66 -5.90
C LEU A 291 5.91 23.30 -6.44
N MET A 292 6.35 22.93 -7.65
CA MET A 292 6.09 21.59 -8.21
C MET A 292 6.69 20.48 -7.34
N VAL A 293 7.90 20.67 -6.82
CA VAL A 293 8.53 19.73 -5.89
C VAL A 293 7.71 19.63 -4.61
N LEU A 294 7.34 20.74 -3.97
CA LEU A 294 6.53 20.75 -2.74
C LEU A 294 5.21 19.98 -2.93
N GLU A 295 4.57 20.21 -4.07
CA GLU A 295 3.31 19.52 -4.40
C GLU A 295 3.51 18.00 -4.57
N GLY A 296 4.62 17.58 -5.17
CA GLY A 296 4.94 16.17 -5.42
C GLY A 296 5.50 15.39 -4.22
N LEU A 297 5.99 16.07 -3.17
CA LEU A 297 6.69 15.45 -2.04
C LEU A 297 5.92 14.32 -1.34
N PRO A 298 4.59 14.42 -1.08
CA PRO A 298 3.86 13.31 -0.46
C PRO A 298 3.94 12.02 -1.27
N GLY A 299 3.90 12.14 -2.59
CA GLY A 299 3.99 11.01 -3.52
C GLY A 299 5.40 10.52 -3.79
N THR A 300 6.41 11.38 -3.65
CA THR A 300 7.82 11.05 -3.95
C THR A 300 8.73 11.70 -2.89
N PRO A 301 8.86 11.06 -1.71
CA PRO A 301 9.55 11.66 -0.58
C PRO A 301 11.07 11.68 -0.71
N ILE A 302 11.65 10.98 -1.67
CA ILE A 302 13.08 11.05 -2.00
C ILE A 302 13.23 11.37 -3.49
N LEU A 303 14.00 12.40 -3.78
CA LEU A 303 14.13 13.00 -5.09
C LEU A 303 15.60 13.28 -5.43
N THR A 304 15.95 13.13 -6.71
CA THR A 304 17.16 13.71 -7.30
C THR A 304 16.76 14.82 -8.27
N PRO A 305 17.70 15.66 -8.75
CA PRO A 305 17.41 16.58 -9.84
C PRO A 305 16.85 15.87 -11.09
N ALA A 306 17.32 14.65 -11.39
CA ALA A 306 16.81 13.84 -12.49
C ALA A 306 15.34 13.43 -12.28
N THR A 307 14.98 13.04 -11.06
CA THR A 307 13.57 12.75 -10.69
C THR A 307 12.67 13.95 -10.97
N VAL A 308 13.09 15.15 -10.54
CA VAL A 308 12.30 16.39 -10.75
C VAL A 308 12.15 16.73 -12.23
N VAL A 309 13.24 16.57 -13.01
CA VAL A 309 13.18 16.75 -14.47
C VAL A 309 12.20 15.79 -15.12
N ARG A 310 12.26 14.50 -14.79
CA ARG A 310 11.35 13.47 -15.32
C ARG A 310 9.89 13.73 -14.96
N MET A 311 9.63 14.12 -13.71
CA MET A 311 8.26 14.33 -13.22
C MET A 311 7.61 15.62 -13.76
N HIS A 312 8.38 16.68 -13.91
CA HIS A 312 7.85 18.03 -14.14
C HIS A 312 8.34 18.71 -15.42
N GLY A 313 9.22 18.07 -16.20
CA GLY A 313 9.76 18.63 -17.44
C GLY A 313 10.60 19.90 -17.25
N THR A 314 11.16 20.11 -16.05
CA THR A 314 11.99 21.28 -15.75
C THR A 314 13.42 21.10 -16.25
N SER A 315 14.23 22.18 -16.26
CA SER A 315 15.67 22.06 -16.52
C SER A 315 16.41 21.43 -15.33
N LEU A 316 17.50 20.73 -15.58
CA LEU A 316 18.33 20.11 -14.53
C LEU A 316 18.84 21.15 -13.51
N SER A 317 19.27 22.34 -14.00
CA SER A 317 19.70 23.44 -13.14
C SER A 317 18.56 24.02 -12.29
N GLY A 318 17.36 24.14 -12.86
CA GLY A 318 16.17 24.57 -12.14
C GLY A 318 15.76 23.57 -11.07
N ALA A 319 15.79 22.27 -11.38
CA ALA A 319 15.54 21.19 -10.43
C ALA A 319 16.56 21.21 -9.27
N ALA A 320 17.85 21.26 -9.58
CA ALA A 320 18.91 21.31 -8.57
C ALA A 320 18.79 22.54 -7.66
N SER A 321 18.51 23.72 -8.23
CA SER A 321 18.29 24.95 -7.47
C SER A 321 17.08 24.86 -6.54
N ALA A 322 15.96 24.28 -7.02
CA ALA A 322 14.76 24.10 -6.22
C ALA A 322 15.00 23.16 -5.02
N LEU A 323 15.65 22.01 -5.25
CA LEU A 323 15.95 21.04 -4.20
C LEU A 323 16.92 21.63 -3.16
N SER A 324 17.94 22.39 -3.61
CA SER A 324 18.88 23.08 -2.71
C SER A 324 18.18 24.15 -1.87
N GLU A 325 17.27 24.94 -2.48
CA GLU A 325 16.48 25.95 -1.79
C GLU A 325 15.60 25.32 -0.69
N LEU A 326 14.91 24.22 -1.00
CA LEU A 326 14.08 23.52 -0.03
C LEU A 326 14.89 22.88 1.11
N ALA A 327 16.11 22.42 0.81
CA ALA A 327 17.03 21.90 1.82
C ALA A 327 17.59 23.02 2.72
N GLU A 328 17.93 24.17 2.14
CA GLU A 328 18.37 25.36 2.90
C GLU A 328 17.32 25.83 3.90
N TYR A 329 16.04 25.73 3.55
CA TYR A 329 14.93 26.13 4.42
C TYR A 329 14.42 25.02 5.34
N GLY A 330 15.10 23.85 5.36
CA GLY A 330 14.82 22.76 6.28
C GLY A 330 13.62 21.88 5.90
N ILE A 331 13.03 22.06 4.72
CA ILE A 331 11.92 21.22 4.23
C ILE A 331 12.45 19.86 3.74
N LEU A 332 13.65 19.86 3.15
CA LEU A 332 14.34 18.65 2.71
C LEU A 332 15.64 18.45 3.48
N SER A 333 16.07 17.21 3.59
CA SER A 333 17.41 16.82 4.04
C SER A 333 18.13 16.05 2.93
N THR A 334 19.47 16.01 2.97
CA THR A 334 20.24 15.26 2.00
C THR A 334 20.53 13.84 2.49
N VAL A 335 20.51 12.88 1.57
CA VAL A 335 20.86 11.48 1.82
C VAL A 335 21.84 11.00 0.75
N SER A 336 22.87 10.23 1.16
CA SER A 336 23.80 9.61 0.21
C SER A 336 23.13 8.40 -0.46
N ILE A 337 23.27 8.29 -1.77
CA ILE A 337 22.80 7.15 -2.58
C ILE A 337 23.95 6.33 -3.18
N GLY A 338 25.18 6.61 -2.77
CA GLY A 338 26.40 5.92 -3.19
C GLY A 338 27.21 6.69 -4.24
N ARG A 339 28.47 6.31 -4.42
CA ARG A 339 29.41 6.89 -5.41
C ARG A 339 29.51 8.42 -5.39
N GLY A 340 29.34 9.06 -4.22
CA GLY A 340 29.35 10.51 -4.09
C GLY A 340 28.04 11.20 -4.50
N ASN A 341 27.06 10.46 -5.01
CA ASN A 341 25.74 10.99 -5.38
C ASN A 341 24.86 11.24 -4.15
N ARG A 342 24.01 12.27 -4.23
CA ARG A 342 23.09 12.66 -3.17
C ARG A 342 21.67 12.76 -3.72
N ALA A 343 20.72 12.34 -2.90
CA ALA A 343 19.30 12.61 -3.09
C ALA A 343 18.81 13.57 -1.98
N TYR A 344 17.64 14.13 -2.18
CA TYR A 344 16.93 14.98 -1.24
C TYR A 344 15.72 14.24 -0.71
N MET A 345 15.52 14.29 0.60
CA MET A 345 14.51 13.51 1.32
C MET A 345 13.63 14.44 2.15
N SER A 346 12.32 14.21 2.14
CA SER A 346 11.37 14.82 3.07
C SER A 346 11.25 13.96 4.34
N PRO A 347 11.83 14.40 5.47
CA PRO A 347 11.70 13.67 6.74
C PRO A 347 10.25 13.59 7.21
N ASP A 348 9.48 14.65 6.98
CA ASP A 348 8.10 14.78 7.47
C ASP A 348 7.18 13.76 6.84
N VAL A 349 7.30 13.52 5.52
CA VAL A 349 6.50 12.49 4.81
C VAL A 349 6.83 11.10 5.34
N LEU A 350 8.10 10.78 5.54
CA LEU A 350 8.52 9.47 6.06
C LEU A 350 8.09 9.28 7.53
N ASN A 351 8.17 10.33 8.33
CA ASN A 351 7.68 10.32 9.71
C ASN A 351 6.17 10.12 9.77
N LEU A 352 5.40 10.76 8.88
CA LEU A 352 3.96 10.60 8.81
C LEU A 352 3.56 9.13 8.58
N ILE A 353 4.24 8.43 7.67
CA ILE A 353 4.04 6.98 7.45
C ILE A 353 4.27 6.22 8.76
N THR A 354 5.44 6.41 9.38
CA THR A 354 5.83 5.68 10.59
C THR A 354 4.89 5.96 11.77
N VAL A 355 4.48 7.22 11.96
CA VAL A 355 3.56 7.61 13.04
C VAL A 355 2.19 6.97 12.85
N ARG A 356 1.70 6.90 11.61
CA ARG A 356 0.40 6.28 11.31
C ARG A 356 0.39 4.78 11.49
N GLU A 357 1.43 4.09 11.02
CA GLU A 357 1.59 2.66 11.27
C GLU A 357 1.59 2.36 12.77
N ARG A 358 2.32 3.14 13.56
CA ARG A 358 2.35 3.01 15.04
C ARG A 358 1.01 3.32 15.68
N ALA A 359 0.33 4.40 15.27
CA ALA A 359 -0.95 4.79 15.84
C ALA A 359 -2.03 3.73 15.61
N LEU A 360 -2.02 3.05 14.45
CA LEU A 360 -2.95 1.97 14.15
C LEU A 360 -2.56 0.64 14.82
N ALA A 361 -1.27 0.39 15.00
CA ALA A 361 -0.77 -0.79 15.71
C ALA A 361 -0.94 -0.67 17.24
N SER A 362 -1.18 0.54 17.76
CA SER A 362 -1.44 0.76 19.18
C SER A 362 -2.91 0.47 19.49
N PRO A 363 -3.24 -0.29 20.54
CA PRO A 363 -4.63 -0.49 20.95
C PRO A 363 -5.23 0.88 21.27
N ALA A 364 -6.39 1.14 20.69
CA ALA A 364 -6.97 2.48 20.60
C ALA A 364 -7.32 3.11 21.97
N PHE A 365 -7.38 2.37 23.08
CA PHE A 365 -8.07 2.87 24.28
C PHE A 365 -7.51 2.53 25.63
N ASP A 366 -6.70 1.52 25.86
CA ASP A 366 -6.21 1.24 27.21
C ASP A 366 -5.02 0.26 27.22
N THR A 367 -3.83 0.76 27.50
CA THR A 367 -2.63 -0.07 27.70
C THR A 367 -2.73 -0.97 28.93
N ALA A 368 -3.67 -0.73 29.84
CA ALA A 368 -3.94 -1.57 31.01
C ALA A 368 -4.81 -2.80 30.64
N VAL A 369 -5.71 -2.67 29.66
CA VAL A 369 -6.59 -3.75 29.19
C VAL A 369 -5.95 -4.56 28.06
N SER A 370 -5.07 -3.93 27.28
CA SER A 370 -4.29 -4.59 26.22
C SER A 370 -2.81 -4.28 26.41
N PRO A 371 -2.11 -4.96 27.32
CA PRO A 371 -0.67 -4.77 27.48
C PRO A 371 0.05 -5.07 26.18
N PRO A 372 1.06 -4.27 25.80
CA PRO A 372 1.81 -4.48 24.57
C PRO A 372 2.42 -5.89 24.56
N SER A 373 2.29 -6.61 23.45
CA SER A 373 2.84 -7.96 23.26
C SER A 373 4.37 -8.02 23.30
N TRP A 374 5.05 -6.87 23.29
CA TRP A 374 6.50 -6.71 23.37
C TRP A 374 6.87 -5.85 24.58
N LYS A 375 8.03 -6.14 25.19
CA LYS A 375 8.56 -5.31 26.30
C LYS A 375 8.76 -3.88 25.80
N VAL A 376 7.95 -2.97 26.29
CA VAL A 376 8.17 -1.54 26.12
C VAL A 376 9.39 -1.15 26.97
N PRO A 377 10.38 -0.41 26.44
CA PRO A 377 11.46 0.13 27.26
C PRO A 377 10.86 0.96 28.40
N ALA A 378 11.36 0.77 29.62
CA ALA A 378 10.96 1.60 30.74
C ALA A 378 11.28 3.07 30.42
N LEU A 379 10.37 3.99 30.81
CA LEU A 379 10.68 5.41 30.78
C LEU A 379 11.96 5.67 31.56
N PRO A 380 12.85 6.56 31.07
CA PRO A 380 14.00 6.99 31.85
C PRO A 380 13.53 7.48 33.21
N PRO A 381 14.24 7.20 34.32
CA PRO A 381 13.87 7.75 35.61
C PRO A 381 13.85 9.28 35.52
N GLU A 382 12.76 9.89 35.98
CA GLU A 382 12.65 11.33 36.06
C GLU A 382 13.87 11.85 36.82
N GLY A 383 14.67 12.69 36.15
CA GLY A 383 15.87 13.25 36.72
C GLY A 383 15.56 14.03 38.00
N ARG A 384 16.25 13.67 39.11
CA ARG A 384 16.31 14.46 40.32
C ARG A 384 17.11 15.74 40.08
#